data_04b346e4c1ff9e04e9c30e4504561785
#
_entry.id   04b346e4c1ff9e04e9c30e4504561785
#
_cell.length_a   1.000
_cell.length_b   1.000
_cell.length_c   1.000
_cell.angle_alpha   90.00
_cell.angle_beta   90.00
_cell.angle_gamma   90.00
#
_symmetry.space_group_name_H-M   'P 1'
#
loop_
_entity.id
_entity.type
_entity.pdbx_description
1 polymer ?
#
loop_
_entity_poly.entity_id
_entity_poly.type
_entity_poly.pdbx_seq_one_letter_code
_entity_poly.pdbx_strand_id
1 'polypeptide(L)'
;DGSTGIPLIPSGGVRYTVPQSIRLSHMEDTLLVRFRVGSVFTDAVLTVTAGDTCLLRQKKKKLAPGEMQQIILKKSAIPANAQSITICVAKEEG
;
A
#
# COMPACT_ATOMS: atom_id res chain seq x y z
N ASP A 1 20.33 -10.16 10.78
CA ASP A 1 20.76 -9.19 9.87
C ASP A 1 19.66 -8.17 9.54
N GLY A 2 19.98 -6.94 9.75
CA GLY A 2 19.03 -5.86 9.51
C GLY A 2 18.74 -5.57 8.05
N SER A 3 19.19 -6.41 7.15
CA SER A 3 19.03 -6.18 5.73
C SER A 3 17.62 -6.53 5.23
N THR A 4 16.82 -7.20 6.04
CA THR A 4 15.48 -7.56 5.62
C THR A 4 14.63 -6.32 5.46
N GLY A 5 13.98 -6.20 4.30
CA GLY A 5 13.12 -5.08 4.06
C GLY A 5 11.81 -5.17 4.82
N ILE A 6 11.04 -4.09 4.75
CA ILE A 6 9.70 -4.05 5.31
C ILE A 6 8.77 -4.66 4.26
N PRO A 7 8.08 -5.77 4.56
CA PRO A 7 7.20 -6.37 3.57
C PRO A 7 5.97 -5.51 3.34
N LEU A 8 5.54 -5.47 2.09
CA LEU A 8 4.28 -4.86 1.70
C LEU A 8 3.25 -5.98 1.59
N ILE A 9 2.22 -5.91 2.42
CA ILE A 9 1.24 -6.98 2.54
C ILE A 9 -0.03 -6.57 1.82
N PRO A 10 -0.40 -7.28 0.73
CA PRO A 10 -1.69 -7.03 0.09
C PRO A 10 -2.81 -7.56 0.96
N SER A 11 -3.89 -6.79 1.05
CA SER A 11 -5.04 -7.14 1.88
C SER A 11 -6.33 -6.69 1.21
N GLY A 12 -7.44 -7.21 1.69
CA GLY A 12 -8.73 -6.88 1.12
C GLY A 12 -8.78 -7.24 -0.36
N GLY A 13 -9.07 -6.26 -1.20
CA GLY A 13 -9.15 -6.45 -2.64
C GLY A 13 -7.83 -6.37 -3.38
N VAL A 14 -6.73 -6.10 -2.71
CA VAL A 14 -5.42 -5.99 -3.36
C VAL A 14 -4.88 -7.39 -3.63
N ARG A 15 -4.54 -7.65 -4.88
CA ARG A 15 -4.04 -8.97 -5.28
C ARG A 15 -2.53 -9.11 -5.06
N TYR A 16 -1.77 -8.07 -5.43
CA TYR A 16 -0.34 -8.05 -5.17
C TYR A 16 0.18 -6.62 -5.28
N THR A 17 1.39 -6.43 -4.79
CA THR A 17 2.07 -5.13 -4.84
C THR A 17 3.43 -5.26 -5.51
N VAL A 18 3.90 -4.16 -6.07
CA VAL A 18 5.25 -4.04 -6.62
C VAL A 18 5.81 -2.72 -6.14
N PRO A 19 6.89 -2.72 -5.37
CA PRO A 19 7.67 -3.86 -4.89
C PRO A 19 6.94 -4.65 -3.80
N GLN A 20 7.46 -5.82 -3.47
CA GLN A 20 6.90 -6.65 -2.42
C GLN A 20 7.48 -6.30 -1.04
N SER A 21 8.56 -5.56 -1.02
CA SER A 21 9.16 -5.07 0.21
C SER A 21 9.96 -3.82 -0.08
N ILE A 22 10.23 -3.06 0.98
CA ILE A 22 11.02 -1.83 0.87
C ILE A 22 12.08 -1.82 1.97
N ARG A 23 13.17 -1.08 1.71
CA ARG A 23 14.22 -0.85 2.70
C ARG A 23 14.34 0.65 2.91
N LEU A 24 14.08 1.09 4.12
CA LEU A 24 14.12 2.52 4.42
C LEU A 24 15.49 3.12 4.17
N SER A 25 16.55 2.36 4.43
CA SER A 25 17.92 2.84 4.21
C SER A 25 18.26 3.05 2.74
N HIS A 26 17.53 2.39 1.83
CA HIS A 26 17.73 2.50 0.40
C HIS A 26 16.66 3.32 -0.29
N MET A 27 15.70 3.81 0.48
CA MET A 27 14.56 4.54 -0.04
C MET A 27 14.89 6.02 -0.18
N GLU A 28 14.50 6.60 -1.30
CA GLU A 28 14.54 8.05 -1.46
C GLU A 28 13.40 8.67 -0.65
N ASP A 29 13.21 9.97 -0.80
CA ASP A 29 12.17 10.69 -0.04
C ASP A 29 10.77 10.14 -0.30
N THR A 30 10.54 9.61 -1.49
CA THR A 30 9.27 9.01 -1.87
C THR A 30 9.50 7.67 -2.54
N LEU A 31 8.49 6.82 -2.45
CA LEU A 31 8.51 5.52 -3.10
C LEU A 31 7.22 5.34 -3.88
N LEU A 32 7.34 4.99 -5.14
CA LEU A 32 6.19 4.64 -5.97
C LEU A 32 5.88 3.17 -5.76
N VAL A 33 4.68 2.89 -5.29
CA VAL A 33 4.19 1.52 -5.12
C VAL A 33 3.06 1.29 -6.11
N ARG A 34 3.14 0.18 -6.83
CA ARG A 34 2.10 -0.23 -7.75
C ARG A 34 1.40 -1.46 -7.21
N PHE A 35 0.11 -1.55 -7.50
CA PHE A 35 -0.65 -2.72 -7.08
C PHE A 35 -1.79 -2.97 -8.03
N ARG A 36 -2.32 -4.19 -7.99
CA ARG A 36 -3.51 -4.57 -8.74
C ARG A 36 -4.55 -5.13 -7.80
N VAL A 37 -5.80 -4.91 -8.15
CA VAL A 37 -6.92 -5.50 -7.43
C VAL A 37 -7.37 -6.78 -8.12
N GLY A 38 -8.04 -7.65 -7.37
CA GLY A 38 -8.47 -8.94 -7.89
C GLY A 38 -9.84 -8.93 -8.54
N SER A 39 -10.57 -7.84 -8.43
CA SER A 39 -11.89 -7.71 -9.03
C SER A 39 -12.22 -6.23 -9.21
N VAL A 40 -13.37 -5.96 -9.81
CA VAL A 40 -13.80 -4.57 -10.00
C VAL A 40 -14.36 -4.05 -8.69
N PHE A 41 -13.89 -2.87 -8.30
CA PHE A 41 -14.39 -2.16 -7.13
C PHE A 41 -14.96 -0.81 -7.56
N THR A 42 -16.10 -0.47 -7.00
CA THR A 42 -16.69 0.87 -7.16
C THR A 42 -16.85 1.46 -5.77
N ASP A 43 -16.60 2.76 -5.66
CA ASP A 43 -16.67 3.46 -4.36
C ASP A 43 -15.87 2.74 -3.30
N ALA A 44 -14.59 2.54 -3.58
CA ALA A 44 -13.69 1.82 -2.70
C ALA A 44 -12.80 2.78 -1.90
N VAL A 45 -12.28 2.30 -0.80
CA VAL A 45 -11.31 3.03 0.01
C VAL A 45 -9.99 2.27 -0.02
N LEU A 46 -8.94 2.97 -0.41
CA LEU A 46 -7.58 2.46 -0.37
C LEU A 46 -6.95 2.93 0.93
N THR A 47 -6.43 2.00 1.71
CA THR A 47 -5.78 2.32 2.97
C THR A 47 -4.40 1.68 3.01
N VAL A 48 -3.41 2.46 3.43
CA VAL A 48 -2.05 1.96 3.63
C VAL A 48 -1.69 2.21 5.08
N THR A 49 -1.36 1.15 5.80
CA THR A 49 -1.04 1.23 7.22
C THR A 49 0.27 0.55 7.55
N ALA A 50 0.96 1.07 8.55
CA ALA A 50 2.14 0.45 9.12
C ALA A 50 1.84 0.21 10.59
N GLY A 51 1.48 -1.03 10.94
CA GLY A 51 0.97 -1.32 12.26
C GLY A 51 -0.30 -0.53 12.52
N ASP A 52 -0.28 0.27 13.57
CA ASP A 52 -1.43 1.11 13.93
C ASP A 52 -1.43 2.47 13.26
N THR A 53 -0.41 2.77 12.47
CA THR A 53 -0.26 4.07 11.84
C THR A 53 -0.83 4.05 10.44
N CYS A 54 -1.79 4.91 10.15
CA CYS A 54 -2.32 5.07 8.80
C CYS A 54 -1.41 6.00 8.01
N LEU A 55 -0.82 5.48 6.93
CA LEU A 55 0.09 6.26 6.09
C LEU A 55 -0.65 6.98 4.98
N LEU A 56 -1.73 6.37 4.48
CA LEU A 56 -2.45 6.90 3.34
C LEU A 56 -3.88 6.37 3.37
N ARG A 57 -4.83 7.22 3.03
CA ARG A 57 -6.21 6.81 2.84
C ARG A 57 -6.78 7.63 1.70
N GLN A 58 -7.26 6.94 0.68
CA GLN A 58 -7.83 7.58 -0.51
C GLN A 58 -9.11 6.89 -0.91
N LYS A 59 -10.07 7.68 -1.36
CA LYS A 59 -11.27 7.15 -1.98
C LYS A 59 -11.04 6.96 -3.46
N LYS A 60 -11.46 5.82 -3.99
CA LYS A 60 -11.35 5.51 -5.41
C LYS A 60 -12.73 5.22 -5.96
N LYS A 61 -13.11 5.92 -7.00
CA LYS A 61 -14.44 5.72 -7.60
C LYS A 61 -14.54 4.39 -8.30
N LYS A 62 -13.46 3.96 -8.93
CA LYS A 62 -13.46 2.69 -9.64
C LYS A 62 -12.04 2.12 -9.70
N LEU A 63 -11.93 0.83 -9.43
CA LEU A 63 -10.69 0.07 -9.58
C LEU A 63 -11.00 -1.16 -10.40
N ALA A 64 -10.15 -1.47 -11.37
CA ALA A 64 -10.33 -2.62 -12.25
C ALA A 64 -9.10 -3.53 -12.19
N PRO A 65 -9.29 -4.86 -12.26
CA PRO A 65 -8.16 -5.79 -12.15
C PRO A 65 -7.17 -5.69 -13.31
N GLY A 66 -7.61 -5.19 -14.45
CA GLY A 66 -6.72 -5.01 -15.59
C GLY A 66 -5.87 -3.76 -15.52
N GLU A 67 -6.09 -2.89 -14.56
CA GLU A 67 -5.37 -1.63 -14.44
C GLU A 67 -4.40 -1.66 -13.27
N MET A 68 -3.17 -1.19 -13.51
CA MET A 68 -2.18 -1.06 -12.47
C MET A 68 -2.42 0.26 -11.74
N GLN A 69 -2.67 0.18 -10.45
CA GLN A 69 -2.82 1.36 -9.60
C GLN A 69 -1.48 1.78 -9.03
N GLN A 70 -1.35 3.06 -8.72
CA GLN A 70 -0.09 3.61 -8.20
C GLN A 70 -0.38 4.47 -6.98
N ILE A 71 0.49 4.37 -5.98
CA ILE A 71 0.49 5.25 -4.83
C ILE A 71 1.90 5.70 -4.54
N ILE A 72 2.03 6.86 -3.90
CA ILE A 72 3.32 7.38 -3.51
C ILE A 72 3.38 7.41 -1.99
N LEU A 73 4.38 6.72 -1.44
CA LEU A 73 4.61 6.71 0.00
C LEU A 73 5.78 7.63 0.32
N LYS A 74 5.61 8.46 1.33
CA LYS A 74 6.69 9.33 1.80
C LYS A 74 7.48 8.63 2.87
N LYS A 75 8.80 8.63 2.72
CA LYS A 75 9.68 8.01 3.71
C LYS A 75 9.44 8.58 5.10
N SER A 76 9.23 9.89 5.19
CA SER A 76 9.01 10.56 6.47
C SER A 76 7.72 10.11 7.16
N ALA A 77 6.77 9.55 6.41
CA ALA A 77 5.52 9.06 7.00
C ALA A 77 5.64 7.65 7.54
N ILE A 78 6.68 6.91 7.15
CA ILE A 78 6.85 5.53 7.56
C ILE A 78 7.61 5.48 8.88
N PRO A 79 7.02 4.88 9.94
CA PRO A 79 7.73 4.76 11.21
C PRO A 79 9.02 3.96 11.06
N ALA A 80 10.08 4.41 11.72
CA ALA A 80 11.38 3.73 11.63
C ALA A 80 11.32 2.30 12.16
N ASN A 81 10.39 2.02 13.05
CA ASN A 81 10.22 0.70 13.64
C ASN A 81 9.13 -0.13 12.97
N ALA A 82 8.65 0.30 11.80
CA ALA A 82 7.61 -0.44 11.09
C ALA A 82 8.11 -1.84 10.72
N GLN A 83 7.30 -2.85 11.02
CA GLN A 83 7.63 -4.23 10.72
C GLN A 83 6.97 -4.71 9.42
N SER A 84 5.89 -4.07 9.02
CA SER A 84 5.20 -4.37 7.78
C SER A 84 4.33 -3.19 7.39
N ILE A 85 4.00 -3.14 6.10
CA ILE A 85 3.07 -2.13 5.58
C ILE A 85 1.96 -2.88 4.86
N THR A 86 0.72 -2.63 5.25
CA THR A 86 -0.44 -3.28 4.66
C THR A 86 -1.14 -2.33 3.71
N ILE A 87 -1.39 -2.82 2.50
CA ILE A 87 -2.13 -2.08 1.48
C ILE A 87 -3.46 -2.77 1.29
N CYS A 88 -4.54 -2.09 1.63
CA CYS A 88 -5.87 -2.66 1.64
C CYS A 88 -6.82 -1.86 0.77
N VAL A 89 -7.64 -2.56 0.00
CA VAL A 89 -8.76 -1.95 -0.73
C VAL A 89 -10.03 -2.60 -0.23
N ALA A 90 -10.97 -1.79 0.19
CA ALA A 90 -12.26 -2.27 0.67
C ALA A 90 -13.38 -1.37 0.13
N LYS A 91 -14.57 -1.93 0.04
CA LYS A 91 -15.73 -1.14 -0.32
C LYS A 91 -16.01 -0.09 0.74
N GLU A 92 -16.32 1.13 0.29
CA GLU A 92 -16.77 2.15 1.21
C GLU A 92 -18.16 1.79 1.71
N GLU A 93 -18.31 1.75 3.02
CA GLU A 93 -19.59 1.56 3.65
C GLU A 93 -20.17 2.92 4.00
N GLY A 94 -21.33 3.17 3.54
CA GLY A 94 -21.86 4.44 3.89
C GLY A 94 -23.05 4.91 3.40
#